data_b880770d179e3a5ef1bd2911e2895db3
#
_entry.id   b880770d179e3a5ef1bd2911e2895db3
#
_cell.length_a   1.000
_cell.length_b   1.000
_cell.length_c   1.000
_cell.angle_alpha   90.00
_cell.angle_beta   90.00
_cell.angle_gamma   90.00
#
_symmetry.space_group_name_H-M   'P 1'
#
loop_
_entity.id
_entity.type
_entity.pdbx_description
1 polymer ?
#
loop_
_entity_poly.entity_id
_entity_poly.type
_entity_poly.pdbx_seq_one_letter_code
_entity_poly.pdbx_strand_id
1 'polypeptide(L)'
;MDLINLLLKRKIALVALVTIILILTITALAPFVSPYKPGALNLSNRLKGPRTSHLFGTDHFGRDVLSRVIFGARITFLLGLSISLFAVVFGLPIGVLAGYFDTVGTVVMRVVDASMAFPAIMMALALMTILGGRGIINVIIAVGIVWAPRMVRTVYSSTLSLREETYIEASKAIGASSTRILVNHIVINLLSPVIVQATFTFAFSIMEVAALNFLGVGIPPYIPSWGGMMSEARNYIQVAPWIILFPGIFLAVSVLSFNLLGDAVRDNLDPKLRNEELA
;
A
#
# COMPACT_ATOMS: atom_id res chain seq x y z
N MET A 1 18.96 -18.97 -8.28
CA MET A 1 18.43 -18.23 -9.47
C MET A 1 17.85 -16.94 -8.93
N ASP A 2 18.37 -15.79 -9.38
CA ASP A 2 18.02 -14.51 -8.78
C ASP A 2 16.56 -14.16 -9.04
N LEU A 3 15.86 -13.65 -8.01
CA LEU A 3 14.46 -13.19 -8.05
C LEU A 3 14.19 -12.31 -9.28
N ILE A 4 15.18 -11.51 -9.66
CA ILE A 4 15.15 -10.63 -10.85
C ILE A 4 14.99 -11.43 -12.15
N ASN A 5 15.74 -12.52 -12.31
CA ASN A 5 15.69 -13.36 -13.52
C ASN A 5 14.33 -14.07 -13.67
N LEU A 6 13.68 -14.42 -12.56
CA LEU A 6 12.35 -15.03 -12.56
C LEU A 6 11.24 -14.01 -12.87
N LEU A 7 11.34 -12.78 -12.33
CA LEU A 7 10.43 -11.68 -12.66
C LEU A 7 10.54 -11.29 -14.15
N LEU A 8 11.73 -11.33 -14.73
CA LEU A 8 11.97 -11.03 -16.15
C LEU A 8 11.35 -12.05 -17.11
N LYS A 9 11.13 -13.31 -16.68
CA LYS A 9 10.51 -14.35 -17.53
C LYS A 9 9.00 -14.15 -17.70
N ARG A 10 8.32 -13.50 -16.74
CA ARG A 10 6.87 -13.21 -16.84
C ARG A 10 6.64 -11.81 -17.38
N LYS A 11 6.24 -11.69 -18.65
CA LYS A 11 6.01 -10.40 -19.33
C LYS A 11 5.15 -9.41 -18.52
N ILE A 12 4.12 -9.92 -17.83
CA ILE A 12 3.20 -9.10 -17.02
C ILE A 12 3.92 -8.51 -15.80
N ALA A 13 4.74 -9.31 -15.10
CA ALA A 13 5.52 -8.85 -13.96
C ALA A 13 6.59 -7.82 -14.37
N LEU A 14 7.21 -8.02 -15.53
CA LEU A 14 8.15 -7.06 -16.10
C LEU A 14 7.48 -5.71 -16.41
N VAL A 15 6.31 -5.73 -17.06
CA VAL A 15 5.54 -4.51 -17.34
C VAL A 15 5.16 -3.79 -16.05
N ALA A 16 4.68 -4.53 -15.04
CA ALA A 16 4.35 -3.96 -13.73
C ALA A 16 5.58 -3.31 -13.07
N LEU A 17 6.71 -4.00 -13.05
CA LEU A 17 7.97 -3.50 -12.49
C LEU A 17 8.45 -2.23 -13.21
N VAL A 18 8.47 -2.24 -14.53
CA VAL A 18 8.87 -1.07 -15.34
C VAL A 18 7.94 0.10 -15.08
N THR A 19 6.63 -0.13 -14.99
CA THR A 19 5.65 0.91 -14.68
C THR A 19 5.88 1.52 -13.30
N ILE A 20 6.14 0.69 -12.28
CA ILE A 20 6.44 1.16 -10.92
C ILE A 20 7.72 1.99 -10.91
N ILE A 21 8.80 1.49 -11.54
CA ILE A 21 10.08 2.21 -11.62
C ILE A 21 9.89 3.55 -12.34
N LEU A 22 9.15 3.59 -13.43
CA LEU A 22 8.88 4.82 -14.17
C LEU A 22 8.12 5.83 -13.31
N ILE A 23 7.04 5.41 -12.64
CA ILE A 23 6.26 6.30 -11.77
C ILE A 23 7.11 6.80 -10.59
N LEU A 24 7.88 5.92 -9.95
CA LEU A 24 8.77 6.30 -8.84
C LEU A 24 9.85 7.27 -9.30
N THR A 25 10.45 7.07 -10.48
CA THR A 25 11.47 7.96 -11.05
C THR A 25 10.88 9.33 -11.35
N ILE A 26 9.73 9.41 -12.01
CA ILE A 26 9.03 10.68 -12.29
C ILE A 26 8.67 11.37 -10.97
N THR A 27 8.23 10.61 -9.97
CA THR A 27 7.86 11.12 -8.65
C THR A 27 9.08 11.66 -7.89
N ALA A 28 10.22 10.99 -7.94
CA ALA A 28 11.46 11.44 -7.33
C ALA A 28 12.00 12.71 -8.01
N LEU A 29 11.93 12.74 -9.33
CA LEU A 29 12.37 13.87 -10.16
C LEU A 29 11.29 14.96 -10.30
N ALA A 30 10.19 14.90 -9.54
CA ALA A 30 9.08 15.86 -9.62
C ALA A 30 9.48 17.34 -9.70
N PRO A 31 10.46 17.84 -8.91
CA PRO A 31 10.87 19.26 -8.98
C PRO A 31 11.50 19.65 -10.33
N PHE A 32 12.06 18.67 -11.07
CA PHE A 32 12.76 18.90 -12.34
C PHE A 32 11.85 18.62 -13.55
N VAL A 33 10.93 17.67 -13.44
CA VAL A 33 10.04 17.22 -14.53
C VAL A 33 8.73 18.00 -14.57
N SER A 34 8.31 18.56 -13.43
CA SER A 34 7.05 19.30 -13.34
C SER A 34 7.15 20.66 -14.08
N PRO A 35 6.25 20.93 -15.07
CA PRO A 35 6.29 22.20 -15.81
C PRO A 35 6.01 23.42 -14.94
N TYR A 36 5.20 23.24 -13.89
CA TYR A 36 4.73 24.32 -13.01
C TYR A 36 4.83 23.94 -11.55
N LYS A 37 4.83 24.94 -10.64
CA LYS A 37 4.66 24.69 -9.21
C LYS A 37 3.23 24.17 -8.95
N PRO A 38 3.03 23.06 -8.20
CA PRO A 38 1.72 22.40 -8.05
C PRO A 38 0.65 23.26 -7.37
N GLY A 39 1.06 24.31 -6.64
CA GLY A 39 0.18 25.26 -5.98
C GLY A 39 0.02 26.60 -6.71
N ALA A 40 0.65 26.81 -7.88
CA ALA A 40 0.59 28.08 -8.60
C ALA A 40 -0.84 28.34 -9.09
N LEU A 41 -1.48 29.41 -8.59
CA LEU A 41 -2.83 29.81 -8.95
C LEU A 41 -2.80 30.66 -10.20
N ASN A 42 -3.71 30.40 -11.15
CA ASN A 42 -3.90 31.21 -12.35
C ASN A 42 -5.39 31.21 -12.76
N LEU A 43 -6.17 32.10 -12.15
CA LEU A 43 -7.62 32.14 -12.35
C LEU A 43 -8.05 32.43 -13.79
N SER A 44 -7.22 33.10 -14.60
CA SER A 44 -7.51 33.30 -16.05
C SER A 44 -7.42 32.00 -16.85
N ASN A 45 -6.75 30.98 -16.33
CA ASN A 45 -6.64 29.64 -16.89
C ASN A 45 -7.52 28.60 -16.22
N ARG A 46 -8.54 29.02 -15.47
CA ARG A 46 -9.47 28.14 -14.77
C ARG A 46 -10.21 27.19 -15.72
N LEU A 47 -10.27 25.88 -15.37
CA LEU A 47 -11.05 24.83 -16.04
C LEU A 47 -10.78 24.75 -17.55
N LYS A 48 -9.56 25.01 -17.98
CA LYS A 48 -9.19 24.84 -19.39
C LYS A 48 -8.69 23.42 -19.64
N GLY A 49 -9.21 22.83 -20.74
CA GLY A 49 -8.87 21.48 -21.16
C GLY A 49 -7.39 21.29 -21.51
N PRO A 50 -6.97 20.04 -21.74
CA PRO A 50 -5.62 19.70 -22.18
C PRO A 50 -5.19 20.49 -23.43
N ARG A 51 -3.96 21.05 -23.36
CA ARG A 51 -3.35 21.87 -24.43
C ARG A 51 -1.83 21.86 -24.26
N THR A 52 -1.10 22.39 -25.24
CA THR A 52 0.38 22.39 -25.25
C THR A 52 0.99 23.06 -24.04
N SER A 53 0.39 24.14 -23.52
CA SER A 53 0.84 24.81 -22.30
C SER A 53 0.46 24.09 -21.00
N HIS A 54 -0.58 23.23 -21.02
CA HIS A 54 -1.07 22.46 -19.87
C HIS A 54 -1.52 21.09 -20.38
N LEU A 55 -0.60 20.11 -20.45
CA LEU A 55 -0.82 18.81 -21.09
C LEU A 55 -2.02 18.05 -20.53
N PHE A 56 -2.28 18.14 -19.23
CA PHE A 56 -3.44 17.52 -18.54
C PHE A 56 -4.53 18.55 -18.22
N GLY A 57 -4.46 19.76 -18.82
CA GLY A 57 -5.38 20.85 -18.52
C GLY A 57 -5.13 21.49 -17.14
N THR A 58 -6.09 22.31 -16.71
CA THR A 58 -6.04 23.06 -15.47
C THR A 58 -7.27 22.79 -14.61
N ASP A 59 -7.12 22.96 -13.30
CA ASP A 59 -8.20 22.76 -12.33
C ASP A 59 -9.04 24.03 -12.10
N HIS A 60 -9.93 23.98 -11.13
CA HIS A 60 -10.86 25.07 -10.77
C HIS A 60 -10.18 26.30 -10.13
N PHE A 61 -8.90 26.24 -9.81
CA PHE A 61 -8.05 27.37 -9.42
C PHE A 61 -7.06 27.75 -10.53
N GLY A 62 -7.12 27.10 -11.71
CA GLY A 62 -6.18 27.31 -12.81
C GLY A 62 -4.81 26.70 -12.56
N ARG A 63 -4.67 25.76 -11.58
CA ARG A 63 -3.44 25.04 -11.31
C ARG A 63 -3.23 23.95 -12.36
N ASP A 64 -1.98 23.68 -12.73
CA ASP A 64 -1.63 22.66 -13.71
C ASP A 64 -1.87 21.24 -13.17
N VAL A 65 -2.74 20.47 -13.85
CA VAL A 65 -3.13 19.12 -13.42
C VAL A 65 -1.96 18.14 -13.51
N LEU A 66 -1.10 18.22 -14.56
CA LEU A 66 0.07 17.34 -14.69
C LEU A 66 1.03 17.51 -13.51
N SER A 67 1.38 18.76 -13.20
CA SER A 67 2.25 19.08 -12.08
C SER A 67 1.69 18.55 -10.76
N ARG A 68 0.38 18.70 -10.55
CA ARG A 68 -0.30 18.18 -9.35
C ARG A 68 -0.35 16.66 -9.30
N VAL A 69 -0.51 15.97 -10.44
CA VAL A 69 -0.46 14.49 -10.50
C VAL A 69 0.94 13.99 -10.13
N ILE A 70 2.00 14.61 -10.67
CA ILE A 70 3.39 14.24 -10.37
C ILE A 70 3.71 14.45 -8.88
N PHE A 71 3.41 15.62 -8.33
CA PHE A 71 3.64 15.90 -6.91
C PHE A 71 2.70 15.11 -5.99
N GLY A 72 1.47 14.86 -6.45
CA GLY A 72 0.49 14.04 -5.71
C GLY A 72 0.92 12.60 -5.52
N ALA A 73 1.69 12.06 -6.46
CA ALA A 73 2.28 10.72 -6.35
C ALA A 73 3.19 10.60 -5.12
N ARG A 74 3.97 11.65 -4.79
CA ARG A 74 4.87 11.65 -3.62
C ARG A 74 4.12 11.36 -2.33
N ILE A 75 3.04 12.09 -2.12
CA ILE A 75 2.22 11.94 -0.90
C ILE A 75 1.46 10.62 -0.92
N THR A 76 0.91 10.24 -2.07
CA THR A 76 0.19 8.97 -2.21
C THR A 76 1.09 7.78 -1.87
N PHE A 77 2.31 7.73 -2.42
CA PHE A 77 3.25 6.64 -2.15
C PHE A 77 3.85 6.69 -0.74
N LEU A 78 4.13 7.89 -0.22
CA LEU A 78 4.57 8.06 1.17
C LEU A 78 3.55 7.46 2.14
N LEU A 79 2.25 7.77 1.94
CA LEU A 79 1.17 7.23 2.77
C LEU A 79 1.08 5.71 2.64
N GLY A 80 1.08 5.18 1.40
CA GLY A 80 1.06 3.74 1.18
C GLY A 80 2.21 3.00 1.86
N LEU A 81 3.43 3.53 1.72
CA LEU A 81 4.62 2.96 2.35
C LEU A 81 4.55 3.03 3.88
N SER A 82 4.14 4.18 4.43
CA SER A 82 4.04 4.37 5.88
C SER A 82 2.98 3.46 6.49
N ILE A 83 1.84 3.28 5.82
CA ILE A 83 0.77 2.38 6.25
C ILE A 83 1.22 0.91 6.18
N SER A 84 1.87 0.52 5.08
CA SER A 84 2.41 -0.83 4.93
C SER A 84 3.46 -1.13 6.00
N LEU A 85 4.37 -0.18 6.26
CA LEU A 85 5.37 -0.30 7.32
C LEU A 85 4.72 -0.39 8.71
N PHE A 86 3.68 0.41 8.98
CA PHE A 86 2.90 0.34 10.22
C PHE A 86 2.32 -1.08 10.40
N ALA A 87 1.69 -1.62 9.35
CA ALA A 87 1.12 -2.97 9.39
C ALA A 87 2.19 -4.05 9.65
N VAL A 88 3.39 -3.92 9.09
CA VAL A 88 4.51 -4.84 9.34
C VAL A 88 5.03 -4.69 10.76
N VAL A 89 5.32 -3.46 11.21
CA VAL A 89 5.91 -3.19 12.54
C VAL A 89 5.03 -3.71 13.68
N PHE A 90 3.72 -3.55 13.56
CA PHE A 90 2.78 -4.03 14.57
C PHE A 90 2.27 -5.44 14.30
N GLY A 91 2.00 -5.78 13.04
CA GLY A 91 1.40 -7.06 12.67
C GLY A 91 2.38 -8.24 12.75
N LEU A 92 3.65 -8.06 12.39
CA LEU A 92 4.63 -9.14 12.45
C LEU A 92 4.87 -9.64 13.89
N PRO A 93 5.22 -8.80 14.88
CA PRO A 93 5.44 -9.29 16.23
C PRO A 93 4.19 -9.93 16.86
N ILE A 94 3.02 -9.28 16.65
CA ILE A 94 1.76 -9.79 17.20
C ILE A 94 1.42 -11.14 16.58
N GLY A 95 1.55 -11.28 15.23
CA GLY A 95 1.27 -12.52 14.52
C GLY A 95 2.22 -13.65 14.89
N VAL A 96 3.51 -13.37 15.08
CA VAL A 96 4.53 -14.34 15.52
C VAL A 96 4.19 -14.85 16.91
N LEU A 97 3.93 -13.96 17.87
CA LEU A 97 3.58 -14.34 19.25
C LEU A 97 2.27 -15.14 19.30
N ALA A 98 1.28 -14.71 18.54
CA ALA A 98 0.00 -15.40 18.44
C ALA A 98 0.14 -16.81 17.84
N GLY A 99 0.94 -16.97 16.78
CA GLY A 99 1.16 -18.26 16.11
C GLY A 99 2.03 -19.24 16.92
N TYR A 100 2.92 -18.71 17.76
CA TYR A 100 3.80 -19.55 18.56
C TYR A 100 3.17 -19.99 19.90
N PHE A 101 2.41 -19.11 20.57
CA PHE A 101 1.77 -19.35 21.86
C PHE A 101 0.26 -19.49 21.70
N ASP A 102 -0.30 -20.68 21.92
CA ASP A 102 -1.72 -20.99 21.67
C ASP A 102 -2.70 -20.10 22.46
N THR A 103 -2.37 -19.78 23.74
CA THR A 103 -3.20 -18.89 24.56
C THR A 103 -3.25 -17.47 23.99
N VAL A 104 -2.11 -16.94 23.53
CA VAL A 104 -2.03 -15.63 22.87
C VAL A 104 -2.78 -15.66 21.57
N GLY A 105 -2.60 -16.72 20.78
CA GLY A 105 -3.29 -16.92 19.52
C GLY A 105 -4.80 -16.88 19.65
N THR A 106 -5.36 -17.59 20.63
CA THR A 106 -6.81 -17.62 20.88
C THR A 106 -7.38 -16.21 21.14
N VAL A 107 -6.71 -15.39 21.93
CA VAL A 107 -7.18 -14.04 22.25
C VAL A 107 -6.98 -13.07 21.08
N VAL A 108 -5.77 -13.07 20.51
CA VAL A 108 -5.41 -12.16 19.40
C VAL A 108 -6.29 -12.40 18.17
N MET A 109 -6.51 -13.68 17.80
CA MET A 109 -7.32 -13.98 16.63
C MET A 109 -8.79 -13.60 16.78
N ARG A 110 -9.36 -13.66 18.00
CA ARG A 110 -10.71 -13.13 18.24
C ARG A 110 -10.79 -11.62 18.00
N VAL A 111 -9.77 -10.85 18.41
CA VAL A 111 -9.71 -9.40 18.18
C VAL A 111 -9.53 -9.12 16.68
N VAL A 112 -8.66 -9.88 16.00
CA VAL A 112 -8.45 -9.80 14.55
C VAL A 112 -9.75 -10.08 13.80
N ASP A 113 -10.46 -11.15 14.15
CA ASP A 113 -11.72 -11.55 13.51
C ASP A 113 -12.81 -10.48 13.72
N ALA A 114 -12.94 -9.97 14.94
CA ALA A 114 -13.87 -8.88 15.24
C ALA A 114 -13.56 -7.61 14.45
N SER A 115 -12.27 -7.23 14.35
CA SER A 115 -11.86 -6.05 13.59
C SER A 115 -12.11 -6.19 12.08
N MET A 116 -11.91 -7.39 11.52
CA MET A 116 -12.13 -7.69 10.11
C MET A 116 -13.61 -7.91 9.73
N ALA A 117 -14.51 -8.01 10.70
CA ALA A 117 -15.96 -8.05 10.46
C ALA A 117 -16.50 -6.69 10.02
N PHE A 118 -15.82 -5.60 10.34
CA PHE A 118 -16.22 -4.26 9.90
C PHE A 118 -15.70 -3.94 8.50
N PRO A 119 -16.50 -3.28 7.64
CA PRO A 119 -15.99 -2.73 6.39
C PRO A 119 -14.83 -1.76 6.64
N ALA A 120 -13.70 -1.97 5.94
CA ALA A 120 -12.44 -1.24 6.16
C ALA A 120 -12.64 0.29 6.14
N ILE A 121 -13.38 0.80 5.13
CA ILE A 121 -13.65 2.23 4.99
C ILE A 121 -14.43 2.82 6.17
N MET A 122 -15.41 2.08 6.72
CA MET A 122 -16.19 2.53 7.87
C MET A 122 -15.35 2.62 9.14
N MET A 123 -14.49 1.61 9.37
CA MET A 123 -13.56 1.62 10.49
C MET A 123 -12.53 2.74 10.37
N ALA A 124 -11.99 2.96 9.17
CA ALA A 124 -11.07 4.06 8.91
C ALA A 124 -11.72 5.43 9.17
N LEU A 125 -12.98 5.66 8.72
CA LEU A 125 -13.74 6.88 8.97
C LEU A 125 -13.97 7.12 10.46
N ALA A 126 -14.37 6.09 11.20
CA ALA A 126 -14.56 6.18 12.65
C ALA A 126 -13.26 6.56 13.37
N LEU A 127 -12.15 5.89 13.02
CA LEU A 127 -10.82 6.19 13.59
C LEU A 127 -10.36 7.60 13.22
N MET A 128 -10.56 8.06 11.99
CA MET A 128 -10.24 9.44 11.60
C MET A 128 -10.99 10.47 12.43
N THR A 129 -12.26 10.20 12.75
CA THR A 129 -13.08 11.09 13.61
C THR A 129 -12.53 11.14 15.04
N ILE A 130 -12.17 9.99 15.61
CA ILE A 130 -11.58 9.88 16.96
C ILE A 130 -10.22 10.58 17.04
N LEU A 131 -9.40 10.48 15.97
CA LEU A 131 -8.07 11.08 15.89
C LEU A 131 -8.08 12.59 15.60
N GLY A 132 -9.24 13.22 15.55
CA GLY A 132 -9.36 14.68 15.34
C GLY A 132 -9.42 15.09 13.87
N GLY A 133 -9.75 14.17 12.95
CA GLY A 133 -10.03 14.46 11.56
C GLY A 133 -8.80 14.48 10.64
N ARG A 134 -8.77 15.44 9.69
CA ARG A 134 -7.78 15.50 8.60
C ARG A 134 -6.35 15.60 9.10
N GLY A 135 -5.46 14.77 8.57
CA GLY A 135 -4.03 14.81 8.88
C GLY A 135 -3.26 13.63 8.31
N ILE A 136 -2.02 13.84 7.90
CA ILE A 136 -1.15 12.77 7.37
C ILE A 136 -0.96 11.67 8.41
N ILE A 137 -0.63 12.03 9.65
CA ILE A 137 -0.39 11.09 10.74
C ILE A 137 -1.68 10.35 11.10
N ASN A 138 -2.82 11.06 11.16
CA ASN A 138 -4.11 10.46 11.46
C ASN A 138 -4.50 9.42 10.40
N VAL A 139 -4.26 9.71 9.12
CA VAL A 139 -4.49 8.75 8.02
C VAL A 139 -3.60 7.53 8.16
N ILE A 140 -2.31 7.70 8.45
CA ILE A 140 -1.37 6.58 8.62
C ILE A 140 -1.82 5.69 9.78
N ILE A 141 -2.19 6.26 10.92
CA ILE A 141 -2.63 5.50 12.10
C ILE A 141 -3.98 4.82 11.81
N ALA A 142 -4.97 5.56 11.32
CA ALA A 142 -6.30 5.02 11.09
C ALA A 142 -6.29 3.86 10.07
N VAL A 143 -5.69 4.09 8.91
CA VAL A 143 -5.61 3.06 7.86
C VAL A 143 -4.63 1.94 8.25
N GLY A 144 -3.55 2.27 8.96
CA GLY A 144 -2.61 1.30 9.51
C GLY A 144 -3.28 0.31 10.48
N ILE A 145 -4.10 0.80 11.40
CA ILE A 145 -4.90 -0.04 12.33
C ILE A 145 -5.87 -0.93 11.55
N VAL A 146 -6.48 -0.43 10.49
CA VAL A 146 -7.42 -1.20 9.64
C VAL A 146 -6.71 -2.33 8.88
N TRP A 147 -5.46 -2.11 8.45
CA TRP A 147 -4.71 -3.08 7.64
C TRP A 147 -3.82 -4.03 8.46
N ALA A 148 -3.41 -3.64 9.68
CA ALA A 148 -2.59 -4.46 10.57
C ALA A 148 -3.18 -5.87 10.84
N PRO A 149 -4.50 -6.07 11.06
CA PRO A 149 -5.10 -7.38 11.27
C PRO A 149 -4.83 -8.39 10.15
N ARG A 150 -4.77 -7.93 8.88
CA ARG A 150 -4.44 -8.82 7.74
C ARG A 150 -2.99 -9.31 7.81
N MET A 151 -2.07 -8.43 8.20
CA MET A 151 -0.67 -8.81 8.44
C MET A 151 -0.56 -9.79 9.60
N VAL A 152 -1.23 -9.52 10.72
CA VAL A 152 -1.28 -10.44 11.89
C VAL A 152 -1.75 -11.82 11.44
N ARG A 153 -2.84 -11.91 10.69
CA ARG A 153 -3.41 -13.19 10.22
C ARG A 153 -2.45 -13.96 9.32
N THR A 154 -1.82 -13.29 8.36
CA THR A 154 -0.83 -13.90 7.47
C THR A 154 0.36 -14.45 8.25
N VAL A 155 0.90 -13.65 9.16
CA VAL A 155 2.02 -14.05 10.00
C VAL A 155 1.63 -15.18 10.96
N TYR A 156 0.46 -15.10 11.59
CA TYR A 156 -0.08 -16.13 12.46
C TYR A 156 -0.16 -17.49 11.77
N SER A 157 -0.80 -17.56 10.61
CA SER A 157 -0.97 -18.81 9.86
C SER A 157 0.37 -19.39 9.41
N SER A 158 1.28 -18.55 8.93
CA SER A 158 2.64 -19.00 8.55
C SER A 158 3.46 -19.45 9.74
N THR A 159 3.33 -18.80 10.91
CA THR A 159 4.00 -19.23 12.15
C THR A 159 3.49 -20.57 12.64
N LEU A 160 2.17 -20.82 12.54
CA LEU A 160 1.58 -22.14 12.89
C LEU A 160 2.20 -23.26 12.05
N SER A 161 2.29 -23.07 10.73
CA SER A 161 2.91 -24.07 9.86
C SER A 161 4.39 -24.28 10.19
N LEU A 162 5.16 -23.20 10.40
CA LEU A 162 6.58 -23.29 10.69
C LEU A 162 6.89 -23.96 12.04
N ARG A 163 6.06 -23.74 13.06
CA ARG A 163 6.31 -24.33 14.38
C ARG A 163 6.19 -25.85 14.42
N GLU A 164 5.53 -26.45 13.42
CA GLU A 164 5.34 -27.90 13.26
C GLU A 164 6.44 -28.54 12.42
N GLU A 165 7.38 -27.77 11.92
CA GLU A 165 8.51 -28.27 11.13
C GLU A 165 9.51 -29.04 11.99
N THR A 166 10.01 -30.19 11.47
CA THR A 166 10.90 -31.10 12.18
C THR A 166 12.14 -30.43 12.76
N TYR A 167 12.72 -29.44 12.06
CA TYR A 167 13.91 -28.72 12.57
C TYR A 167 13.59 -27.81 13.77
N ILE A 168 12.35 -27.35 13.91
CA ILE A 168 11.88 -26.61 15.10
C ILE A 168 11.72 -27.57 16.29
N GLU A 169 11.14 -28.76 16.04
CA GLU A 169 11.03 -29.79 17.09
C GLU A 169 12.41 -30.23 17.57
N ALA A 170 13.32 -30.49 16.64
CA ALA A 170 14.72 -30.81 16.98
C ALA A 170 15.38 -29.69 17.82
N SER A 171 15.14 -28.41 17.45
CA SER A 171 15.67 -27.28 18.21
C SER A 171 15.10 -27.23 19.64
N LYS A 172 13.83 -27.55 19.84
CA LYS A 172 13.21 -27.67 21.18
C LYS A 172 13.83 -28.83 21.97
N ALA A 173 14.04 -30.00 21.33
CA ALA A 173 14.58 -31.19 21.97
C ALA A 173 16.00 -30.97 22.52
N ILE A 174 16.82 -30.17 21.86
CA ILE A 174 18.18 -29.81 22.32
C ILE A 174 18.19 -28.62 23.30
N GLY A 175 17.01 -28.14 23.75
CA GLY A 175 16.89 -27.12 24.79
C GLY A 175 17.00 -25.67 24.31
N ALA A 176 16.78 -25.38 23.03
CA ALA A 176 16.76 -24.00 22.54
C ALA A 176 15.61 -23.19 23.17
N SER A 177 15.90 -21.98 23.64
CA SER A 177 14.89 -21.08 24.19
C SER A 177 13.89 -20.63 23.14
N SER A 178 12.63 -20.36 23.56
CA SER A 178 11.58 -19.85 22.65
C SER A 178 12.03 -18.60 21.89
N THR A 179 12.71 -17.65 22.56
CA THR A 179 13.23 -16.44 21.90
C THR A 179 14.21 -16.77 20.78
N ARG A 180 15.12 -17.73 21.00
CA ARG A 180 16.07 -18.17 19.97
C ARG A 180 15.35 -18.80 18.78
N ILE A 181 14.35 -19.64 19.03
CA ILE A 181 13.53 -20.26 17.98
C ILE A 181 12.78 -19.18 17.18
N LEU A 182 12.12 -18.24 17.87
CA LEU A 182 11.37 -17.17 17.22
C LEU A 182 12.25 -16.31 16.31
N VAL A 183 13.36 -15.81 16.84
CA VAL A 183 14.22 -14.85 16.10
C VAL A 183 15.01 -15.54 15.01
N ASN A 184 15.65 -16.68 15.28
CA ASN A 184 16.61 -17.29 14.37
C ASN A 184 15.99 -18.27 13.37
N HIS A 185 14.80 -18.80 13.66
CA HIS A 185 14.17 -19.81 12.83
C HIS A 185 12.83 -19.35 12.25
N ILE A 186 11.94 -18.77 13.06
CA ILE A 186 10.60 -18.41 12.59
C ILE A 186 10.62 -17.10 11.81
N VAL A 187 11.10 -15.98 12.39
CA VAL A 187 11.05 -14.65 11.76
C VAL A 187 11.77 -14.62 10.42
N ILE A 188 12.90 -15.30 10.29
CA ILE A 188 13.67 -15.34 9.04
C ILE A 188 12.85 -16.03 7.92
N ASN A 189 12.13 -17.11 8.25
CA ASN A 189 11.32 -17.84 7.29
C ASN A 189 9.97 -17.14 6.98
N LEU A 190 9.58 -16.13 7.78
CA LEU A 190 8.40 -15.31 7.53
C LEU A 190 8.65 -14.15 6.57
N LEU A 191 9.89 -13.86 6.17
CA LEU A 191 10.19 -12.73 5.28
C LEU A 191 9.41 -12.80 3.97
N SER A 192 9.28 -14.01 3.38
CA SER A 192 8.54 -14.22 2.15
C SER A 192 7.05 -13.84 2.28
N PRO A 193 6.24 -14.44 3.15
CA PRO A 193 4.84 -14.07 3.30
C PRO A 193 4.65 -12.62 3.78
N VAL A 194 5.57 -12.06 4.56
CA VAL A 194 5.51 -10.67 5.02
C VAL A 194 5.73 -9.69 3.87
N ILE A 195 6.72 -9.92 3.00
CA ILE A 195 6.97 -9.06 1.83
C ILE A 195 5.75 -9.08 0.90
N VAL A 196 5.21 -10.25 0.59
CA VAL A 196 4.00 -10.39 -0.23
C VAL A 196 2.83 -9.63 0.39
N GLN A 197 2.54 -9.85 1.68
CA GLN A 197 1.45 -9.17 2.36
C GLN A 197 1.68 -7.65 2.44
N ALA A 198 2.91 -7.19 2.65
CA ALA A 198 3.26 -5.77 2.66
C ALA A 198 3.03 -5.10 1.32
N THR A 199 3.31 -5.78 0.20
CA THR A 199 3.05 -5.28 -1.16
C THR A 199 1.55 -5.10 -1.40
N PHE A 200 0.73 -6.08 -1.04
CA PHE A 200 -0.73 -5.94 -1.11
C PHE A 200 -1.25 -4.84 -0.18
N THR A 201 -0.75 -4.76 1.06
CA THR A 201 -1.13 -3.70 1.99
C THR A 201 -0.81 -2.33 1.43
N PHE A 202 0.36 -2.14 0.80
CA PHE A 202 0.71 -0.91 0.10
C PHE A 202 -0.32 -0.56 -0.98
N ALA A 203 -0.61 -1.49 -1.91
CA ALA A 203 -1.51 -1.25 -3.03
C ALA A 203 -2.93 -0.89 -2.57
N PHE A 204 -3.47 -1.64 -1.62
CA PHE A 204 -4.82 -1.40 -1.12
C PHE A 204 -4.91 -0.17 -0.21
N SER A 205 -3.87 0.14 0.56
CA SER A 205 -3.86 1.32 1.43
C SER A 205 -3.89 2.63 0.63
N ILE A 206 -3.20 2.74 -0.51
CA ILE A 206 -3.28 3.95 -1.35
C ILE A 206 -4.68 4.12 -1.93
N MET A 207 -5.38 3.04 -2.25
CA MET A 207 -6.78 3.09 -2.68
C MET A 207 -7.71 3.51 -1.53
N GLU A 208 -7.54 2.97 -0.34
CA GLU A 208 -8.30 3.33 0.86
C GLU A 208 -8.10 4.81 1.23
N VAL A 209 -6.85 5.28 1.22
CA VAL A 209 -6.53 6.70 1.43
C VAL A 209 -7.16 7.59 0.37
N ALA A 210 -7.15 7.17 -0.90
CA ALA A 210 -7.81 7.90 -1.97
C ALA A 210 -9.33 8.00 -1.73
N ALA A 211 -9.97 6.92 -1.26
CA ALA A 211 -11.37 6.91 -0.88
C ALA A 211 -11.67 7.86 0.31
N LEU A 212 -10.85 7.84 1.37
CA LEU A 212 -10.96 8.77 2.50
C LEU A 212 -10.82 10.22 2.06
N ASN A 213 -9.84 10.51 1.21
CA ASN A 213 -9.64 11.84 0.63
C ASN A 213 -10.84 12.25 -0.22
N PHE A 214 -11.38 11.34 -1.04
CA PHE A 214 -12.57 11.58 -1.86
C PHE A 214 -13.81 11.90 -1.00
N LEU A 215 -13.95 11.26 0.15
CA LEU A 215 -14.98 11.56 1.14
C LEU A 215 -14.71 12.85 1.93
N GLY A 216 -13.53 13.46 1.73
CA GLY A 216 -13.17 14.73 2.37
C GLY A 216 -12.65 14.61 3.80
N VAL A 217 -12.30 13.40 4.27
CA VAL A 217 -11.86 13.15 5.67
C VAL A 217 -10.36 12.83 5.76
N GLY A 218 -9.66 12.66 4.64
CA GLY A 218 -8.26 12.23 4.60
C GLY A 218 -7.23 13.31 4.95
N ILE A 219 -6.36 13.66 4.01
CA ILE A 219 -5.32 14.68 4.19
C ILE A 219 -5.84 16.10 3.87
N PRO A 220 -5.17 17.16 4.37
CA PRO A 220 -5.55 18.53 4.06
C PRO A 220 -5.53 18.83 2.56
N PRO A 221 -6.51 19.61 2.01
CA PRO A 221 -6.66 19.80 0.55
C PRO A 221 -5.53 20.62 -0.09
N TYR A 222 -4.78 21.40 0.68
CA TYR A 222 -3.61 22.13 0.14
C TYR A 222 -2.42 21.23 -0.19
N ILE A 223 -2.42 19.96 0.28
CA ILE A 223 -1.41 18.96 -0.03
C ILE A 223 -1.90 18.18 -1.27
N PRO A 224 -1.21 18.28 -2.42
CA PRO A 224 -1.61 17.55 -3.60
C PRO A 224 -1.51 16.03 -3.37
N SER A 225 -2.59 15.31 -3.63
CA SER A 225 -2.67 13.84 -3.63
C SER A 225 -3.70 13.41 -4.66
N TRP A 226 -3.58 12.22 -5.21
CA TRP A 226 -4.51 11.77 -6.24
C TRP A 226 -5.96 11.74 -5.75
N GLY A 227 -6.22 11.17 -4.57
CA GLY A 227 -7.56 11.15 -3.99
C GLY A 227 -8.10 12.55 -3.67
N GLY A 228 -7.25 13.46 -3.19
CA GLY A 228 -7.63 14.86 -2.95
C GLY A 228 -8.01 15.60 -4.23
N MET A 229 -7.23 15.40 -5.31
CA MET A 229 -7.54 15.96 -6.64
C MET A 229 -8.89 15.44 -7.17
N MET A 230 -9.16 14.14 -7.02
CA MET A 230 -10.44 13.55 -7.40
C MET A 230 -11.61 14.11 -6.58
N SER A 231 -11.41 14.35 -5.29
CA SER A 231 -12.42 14.98 -4.42
C SER A 231 -12.74 16.42 -4.86
N GLU A 232 -11.71 17.23 -5.12
CA GLU A 232 -11.87 18.60 -5.62
C GLU A 232 -12.59 18.65 -6.98
N ALA A 233 -12.38 17.63 -7.83
CA ALA A 233 -12.98 17.54 -9.17
C ALA A 233 -14.47 17.16 -9.17
N ARG A 234 -15.03 16.67 -8.08
CA ARG A 234 -16.41 16.14 -8.00
C ARG A 234 -17.45 17.11 -8.59
N ASN A 235 -17.33 18.39 -8.26
CA ASN A 235 -18.29 19.41 -8.68
C ASN A 235 -18.06 19.87 -10.13
N TYR A 236 -16.99 19.43 -10.78
CA TYR A 236 -16.56 19.89 -12.11
C TYR A 236 -16.52 18.76 -13.13
N ILE A 237 -16.97 17.56 -12.79
CA ILE A 237 -16.82 16.35 -13.62
C ILE A 237 -17.47 16.50 -15.00
N GLN A 238 -18.56 17.25 -15.11
CA GLN A 238 -19.26 17.49 -16.39
C GLN A 238 -18.54 18.51 -17.27
N VAL A 239 -17.82 19.46 -16.68
CA VAL A 239 -17.18 20.58 -17.39
C VAL A 239 -15.67 20.32 -17.61
N ALA A 240 -15.03 19.64 -16.65
CA ALA A 240 -13.60 19.43 -16.63
C ALA A 240 -13.25 17.99 -16.18
N PRO A 241 -13.65 16.95 -16.95
CA PRO A 241 -13.44 15.55 -16.58
C PRO A 241 -11.97 15.16 -16.43
N TRP A 242 -11.04 15.86 -17.06
CA TRP A 242 -9.61 15.60 -16.99
C TRP A 242 -9.05 15.72 -15.57
N ILE A 243 -9.67 16.54 -14.69
CA ILE A 243 -9.19 16.76 -13.32
C ILE A 243 -9.37 15.48 -12.46
N ILE A 244 -10.36 14.65 -12.76
CA ILE A 244 -10.60 13.37 -12.09
C ILE A 244 -9.97 12.20 -12.85
N LEU A 245 -9.99 12.23 -14.18
CA LEU A 245 -9.51 11.12 -15.03
C LEU A 245 -8.01 10.88 -14.86
N PHE A 246 -7.18 11.92 -14.95
CA PHE A 246 -5.73 11.73 -14.87
C PHE A 246 -5.28 11.18 -13.50
N PRO A 247 -5.59 11.78 -12.36
CA PRO A 247 -5.18 11.19 -11.08
C PRO A 247 -5.81 9.80 -10.85
N GLY A 248 -7.03 9.54 -11.34
CA GLY A 248 -7.68 8.24 -11.28
C GLY A 248 -6.94 7.17 -12.08
N ILE A 249 -6.49 7.48 -13.30
CA ILE A 249 -5.68 6.56 -14.13
C ILE A 249 -4.35 6.26 -13.45
N PHE A 250 -3.64 7.27 -12.94
CA PHE A 250 -2.36 7.05 -12.25
C PHE A 250 -2.53 6.22 -10.98
N LEU A 251 -3.62 6.43 -10.23
CA LEU A 251 -3.98 5.61 -9.08
C LEU A 251 -4.24 4.16 -9.50
N ALA A 252 -5.10 3.93 -10.49
CA ALA A 252 -5.47 2.61 -10.96
C ALA A 252 -4.27 1.83 -11.50
N VAL A 253 -3.45 2.47 -12.34
CA VAL A 253 -2.22 1.88 -12.90
C VAL A 253 -1.24 1.52 -11.77
N SER A 254 -1.07 2.38 -10.76
CA SER A 254 -0.20 2.09 -9.63
C SER A 254 -0.70 0.91 -8.82
N VAL A 255 -1.98 0.89 -8.43
CA VAL A 255 -2.59 -0.21 -7.67
C VAL A 255 -2.45 -1.54 -8.42
N LEU A 256 -2.78 -1.54 -9.72
CA LEU A 256 -2.65 -2.73 -10.56
C LEU A 256 -1.20 -3.22 -10.64
N SER A 257 -0.26 -2.31 -10.86
CA SER A 257 1.16 -2.66 -10.98
C SER A 257 1.72 -3.25 -9.67
N PHE A 258 1.38 -2.66 -8.51
CA PHE A 258 1.82 -3.21 -7.23
C PHE A 258 1.15 -4.55 -6.90
N ASN A 259 -0.13 -4.75 -7.25
CA ASN A 259 -0.79 -6.06 -7.09
C ASN A 259 -0.14 -7.13 -7.96
N LEU A 260 0.09 -6.85 -9.25
CA LEU A 260 0.77 -7.78 -10.17
C LEU A 260 2.21 -8.11 -9.71
N LEU A 261 2.92 -7.12 -9.16
CA LEU A 261 4.23 -7.37 -8.58
C LEU A 261 4.13 -8.25 -7.32
N GLY A 262 3.15 -8.01 -6.45
CA GLY A 262 2.89 -8.81 -5.27
C GLY A 262 2.58 -10.27 -5.61
N ASP A 263 1.73 -10.50 -6.62
CA ASP A 263 1.43 -11.84 -7.14
C ASP A 263 2.68 -12.52 -7.71
N ALA A 264 3.46 -11.81 -8.50
CA ALA A 264 4.69 -12.35 -9.07
C ALA A 264 5.74 -12.70 -8.00
N VAL A 265 5.86 -11.89 -6.94
CA VAL A 265 6.72 -12.19 -5.79
C VAL A 265 6.21 -13.42 -5.04
N ARG A 266 4.89 -13.53 -4.81
CA ARG A 266 4.26 -14.69 -4.17
C ARG A 266 4.56 -15.98 -4.91
N ASP A 267 4.31 -16.01 -6.23
CA ASP A 267 4.51 -17.19 -7.08
C ASP A 267 5.97 -17.64 -7.10
N ASN A 268 6.92 -16.70 -7.07
CA ASN A 268 8.34 -17.02 -7.07
C ASN A 268 8.87 -17.50 -5.71
N LEU A 269 8.20 -17.12 -4.62
CA LEU A 269 8.59 -17.50 -3.26
C LEU A 269 7.87 -18.77 -2.78
N ASP A 270 6.88 -19.30 -3.54
CA ASP A 270 6.20 -20.54 -3.23
C ASP A 270 7.02 -21.75 -3.75
N PRO A 271 7.57 -22.60 -2.84
CA PRO A 271 8.40 -23.74 -3.24
C PRO A 271 7.64 -24.80 -4.05
N LYS A 272 6.30 -24.89 -3.91
CA LYS A 272 5.48 -25.90 -4.58
C LYS A 272 5.38 -25.64 -6.08
N LEU A 273 5.18 -24.39 -6.47
CA LEU A 273 5.11 -24.00 -7.90
C LEU A 273 6.45 -24.13 -8.61
N ARG A 274 7.57 -23.98 -7.88
CA ARG A 274 8.92 -24.11 -8.45
C ARG A 274 9.26 -25.53 -8.87
N ASN A 275 8.68 -26.56 -8.25
CA ASN A 275 8.93 -27.97 -8.58
C ASN A 275 8.11 -28.43 -9.79
N GLU A 276 6.96 -27.84 -10.09
CA GLU A 276 6.15 -28.15 -11.28
C GLU A 276 6.74 -27.57 -12.59
N GLU A 277 7.50 -26.48 -12.53
CA GLU A 277 8.21 -25.92 -13.70
C GLU A 277 9.52 -26.67 -14.05
N LEU A 278 9.99 -27.56 -13.18
CA LEU A 278 11.23 -28.35 -13.36
C LEU A 278 10.94 -29.82 -13.71
N ALA A 279 9.67 -30.25 -13.69
CA ALA A 279 9.21 -31.60 -14.08
C ALA A 279 8.65 -31.60 -15.51
#